data_3e3573f7795f2e30b3ec13585f1da807
#
_entry.id   3e3573f7795f2e30b3ec13585f1da807
#
_cell.length_a   1.000
_cell.length_b   1.000
_cell.length_c   1.000
_cell.angle_alpha   90.00
_cell.angle_beta   90.00
_cell.angle_gamma   90.00
#
_symmetry.space_group_name_H-M   'P 1'
#
loop_
_entity.id
_entity.type
_entity.pdbx_description
1 polymer ?
#
loop_
_entity_poly.entity_id
_entity_poly.type
_entity_poly.pdbx_seq_one_letter_code
_entity_poly.pdbx_strand_id
1 'polypeptide(L)'
;MRILVTGGLGAVGAPLTRELRRRGHEVWVADRVHAEGPNYLRCDVGMYRQVERLFEDRTFDLVYHLAAEFGRWNGEDFYETLWQSNAIGTKNILRMQEKYGFRMVFTSSSEVYGDYEGEMVEDVMDRVPIRQLNDYAITKWVNEMQIMNSAERFGTETVRVRLFNTYGPGEYYSEYRSVICRFIYHALHDLPYTVYLDHHRSSTY
;
A
#
# COMPACT_ATOMS: atom_id res chain seq x y z
N MET A 1 -16.59 -12.13 -9.49
CA MET A 1 -15.20 -12.48 -9.15
C MET A 1 -15.10 -12.63 -7.66
N ARG A 2 -14.24 -13.54 -7.19
CA ARG A 2 -13.83 -13.63 -5.79
C ARG A 2 -12.55 -12.82 -5.59
N ILE A 3 -12.62 -11.79 -4.76
CA ILE A 3 -11.55 -10.78 -4.61
C ILE A 3 -11.07 -10.76 -3.15
N LEU A 4 -9.77 -10.76 -2.94
CA LEU A 4 -9.16 -10.50 -1.64
C LEU A 4 -8.63 -9.06 -1.60
N VAL A 5 -8.92 -8.34 -0.52
CA VAL A 5 -8.36 -7.01 -0.23
C VAL A 5 -7.56 -7.11 1.06
N THR A 6 -6.23 -7.08 0.98
CA THR A 6 -5.38 -6.96 2.18
C THR A 6 -5.28 -5.49 2.58
N GLY A 7 -5.28 -5.19 3.88
CA GLY A 7 -5.41 -3.81 4.37
C GLY A 7 -6.81 -3.23 4.11
N GLY A 8 -7.81 -4.10 4.04
CA GLY A 8 -9.17 -3.72 3.63
C GLY A 8 -9.95 -2.90 4.64
N LEU A 9 -9.44 -2.68 5.85
CA LEU A 9 -10.01 -1.76 6.85
C LEU A 9 -9.33 -0.37 6.83
N GLY A 10 -8.27 -0.21 6.05
CA GLY A 10 -7.55 1.05 5.90
C GLY A 10 -8.31 2.12 5.09
N ALA A 11 -7.75 3.33 5.05
CA ALA A 11 -8.37 4.49 4.39
C ALA A 11 -8.68 4.26 2.90
N VAL A 12 -7.82 3.52 2.18
CA VAL A 12 -8.04 3.15 0.78
C VAL A 12 -8.85 1.85 0.67
N GLY A 13 -8.57 0.87 1.54
CA GLY A 13 -9.16 -0.47 1.47
C GLY A 13 -10.65 -0.50 1.78
N ALA A 14 -11.10 0.26 2.78
CA ALA A 14 -12.51 0.24 3.19
C ALA A 14 -13.46 0.80 2.11
N PRO A 15 -13.21 1.97 1.50
CA PRO A 15 -14.04 2.44 0.39
C PRO A 15 -13.96 1.52 -0.84
N LEU A 16 -12.77 1.00 -1.18
CA LEU A 16 -12.61 0.03 -2.26
C LEU A 16 -13.46 -1.22 -2.03
N THR A 17 -13.39 -1.79 -0.83
CA THR A 17 -14.17 -2.98 -0.43
C THR A 17 -15.68 -2.74 -0.59
N ARG A 18 -16.17 -1.58 -0.15
CA ARG A 18 -17.60 -1.21 -0.32
C ARG A 18 -17.99 -1.13 -1.79
N GLU A 19 -17.18 -0.48 -2.60
CA GLU A 19 -17.45 -0.31 -4.03
C GLU A 19 -17.42 -1.64 -4.79
N LEU A 20 -16.45 -2.51 -4.52
CA LEU A 20 -16.38 -3.84 -5.11
C LEU A 20 -17.61 -4.70 -4.74
N ARG A 21 -18.05 -4.65 -3.49
CA ARG A 21 -19.29 -5.33 -3.05
C ARG A 21 -20.52 -4.75 -3.74
N ARG A 22 -20.60 -3.42 -3.87
CA ARG A 22 -21.69 -2.75 -4.61
C ARG A 22 -21.76 -3.17 -6.07
N ARG A 23 -20.62 -3.51 -6.67
CA ARG A 23 -20.52 -4.05 -8.05
C ARG A 23 -20.84 -5.55 -8.15
N GLY A 24 -21.22 -6.18 -7.06
CA GLY A 24 -21.62 -7.60 -7.05
C GLY A 24 -20.46 -8.59 -6.98
N HIS A 25 -19.27 -8.16 -6.53
CA HIS A 25 -18.17 -9.08 -6.29
C HIS A 25 -18.26 -9.73 -4.91
N GLU A 26 -17.79 -10.98 -4.80
CA GLU A 26 -17.53 -11.64 -3.51
C GLU A 26 -16.19 -11.12 -2.98
N VAL A 27 -16.24 -10.26 -1.94
CA VAL A 27 -15.05 -9.59 -1.44
C VAL A 27 -14.69 -10.10 -0.04
N TRP A 28 -13.51 -10.64 0.06
CA TRP A 28 -12.84 -11.01 1.30
C TRP A 28 -11.88 -9.90 1.74
N VAL A 29 -11.85 -9.66 3.03
CA VAL A 29 -10.99 -8.63 3.63
C VAL A 29 -10.00 -9.31 4.56
N ALA A 30 -8.73 -8.99 4.43
CA ALA A 30 -7.67 -9.36 5.35
C ALA A 30 -7.04 -8.10 5.95
N ASP A 31 -6.97 -8.03 7.28
CA ASP A 31 -6.35 -6.91 7.99
C ASP A 31 -5.76 -7.39 9.32
N ARG A 32 -4.78 -6.67 9.87
CA ARG A 32 -4.19 -6.98 11.18
C ARG A 32 -5.08 -6.59 12.35
N VAL A 33 -5.95 -5.60 12.14
CA VAL A 33 -6.91 -5.12 13.14
C VAL A 33 -7.96 -6.18 13.39
N HIS A 34 -8.39 -6.35 14.64
CA HIS A 34 -9.52 -7.24 14.94
C HIS A 34 -10.84 -6.62 14.47
N ALA A 35 -11.60 -7.38 13.70
CA ALA A 35 -12.94 -7.03 13.28
C ALA A 35 -13.80 -8.28 13.13
N GLU A 36 -15.10 -8.11 13.20
CA GLU A 36 -16.08 -9.15 12.96
C GLU A 36 -16.84 -8.87 11.65
N GLY A 37 -17.22 -9.91 10.97
CA GLY A 37 -18.03 -9.75 9.76
C GLY A 37 -17.86 -10.90 8.78
N PRO A 38 -18.78 -11.02 7.82
CA PRO A 38 -18.67 -12.04 6.77
C PRO A 38 -17.46 -11.75 5.88
N ASN A 39 -16.76 -12.82 5.50
CA ASN A 39 -15.59 -12.74 4.63
C ASN A 39 -14.47 -11.82 5.17
N TYR A 40 -14.30 -11.80 6.49
CA TYR A 40 -13.18 -11.15 7.15
C TYR A 40 -12.20 -12.18 7.73
N LEU A 41 -10.92 -11.92 7.55
CA LEU A 41 -9.82 -12.74 8.08
C LEU A 41 -8.80 -11.83 8.75
N ARG A 42 -8.55 -12.03 10.04
CA ARG A 42 -7.45 -11.35 10.69
C ARG A 42 -6.12 -11.90 10.19
N CYS A 43 -5.29 -11.03 9.63
CA CYS A 43 -4.01 -11.41 9.05
C CYS A 43 -3.00 -10.27 9.14
N ASP A 44 -1.86 -10.54 9.73
CA ASP A 44 -0.64 -9.75 9.55
C ASP A 44 0.10 -10.31 8.33
N VAL A 45 0.22 -9.51 7.27
CA VAL A 45 0.87 -9.93 6.03
C VAL A 45 2.37 -10.19 6.21
N GLY A 46 3.01 -9.59 7.21
CA GLY A 46 4.39 -9.86 7.58
C GLY A 46 4.62 -11.29 8.10
N MET A 47 3.55 -11.98 8.49
CA MET A 47 3.59 -13.33 9.05
C MET A 47 3.19 -14.39 8.01
N TYR A 48 4.16 -15.05 7.39
CA TYR A 48 3.94 -16.01 6.30
C TYR A 48 2.82 -17.01 6.58
N ARG A 49 2.80 -17.63 7.78
CA ARG A 49 1.78 -18.62 8.16
C ARG A 49 0.36 -18.04 8.22
N GLN A 50 0.22 -16.76 8.54
CA GLN A 50 -1.09 -16.11 8.51
C GLN A 50 -1.53 -15.85 7.07
N VAL A 51 -0.61 -15.42 6.21
CA VAL A 51 -0.88 -15.25 4.78
C VAL A 51 -1.26 -16.58 4.12
N GLU A 52 -0.51 -17.65 4.38
CA GLU A 52 -0.80 -18.98 3.84
C GLU A 52 -2.24 -19.44 4.16
N ARG A 53 -2.71 -19.20 5.39
CA ARG A 53 -4.09 -19.52 5.81
C ARG A 53 -5.18 -18.79 5.02
N LEU A 54 -4.89 -17.63 4.43
CA LEU A 54 -5.87 -16.94 3.59
C LEU A 54 -6.23 -17.78 2.35
N PHE A 55 -5.34 -18.67 1.91
CA PHE A 55 -5.43 -19.42 0.67
C PHE A 55 -5.63 -20.94 0.87
N GLU A 56 -5.59 -21.47 2.12
CA GLU A 56 -5.70 -22.91 2.38
C GLU A 56 -6.96 -23.54 1.79
N ASP A 57 -8.12 -22.90 2.01
CA ASP A 57 -9.44 -23.41 1.55
C ASP A 57 -10.14 -22.44 0.59
N ARG A 58 -9.39 -21.51 -0.01
CA ARG A 58 -9.94 -20.42 -0.82
C ARG A 58 -9.07 -20.14 -2.03
N THR A 59 -9.74 -19.86 -3.12
CA THR A 59 -9.10 -19.33 -4.33
C THR A 59 -9.63 -17.93 -4.60
N PHE A 60 -8.78 -17.06 -5.11
CA PHE A 60 -9.15 -15.71 -5.49
C PHE A 60 -8.80 -15.46 -6.96
N ASP A 61 -9.67 -14.74 -7.65
CA ASP A 61 -9.41 -14.33 -9.04
C ASP A 61 -8.48 -13.11 -9.08
N LEU A 62 -8.59 -12.26 -8.05
CA LEU A 62 -7.87 -10.99 -7.96
C LEU A 62 -7.55 -10.66 -6.50
N VAL A 63 -6.34 -10.17 -6.26
CA VAL A 63 -5.92 -9.66 -4.96
C VAL A 63 -5.57 -8.17 -5.09
N TYR A 64 -6.23 -7.31 -4.31
CA TYR A 64 -5.78 -5.95 -4.05
C TYR A 64 -4.86 -5.97 -2.84
N HIS A 65 -3.57 -5.79 -3.07
CA HIS A 65 -2.59 -5.75 -1.98
C HIS A 65 -2.34 -4.32 -1.54
N LEU A 66 -3.10 -3.90 -0.50
CA LEU A 66 -3.05 -2.55 0.08
C LEU A 66 -2.41 -2.54 1.47
N ALA A 67 -2.29 -3.72 2.11
CA ALA A 67 -1.68 -3.82 3.45
C ALA A 67 -0.24 -3.33 3.43
N ALA A 68 0.02 -2.27 4.17
CA ALA A 68 1.33 -1.65 4.30
C ALA A 68 1.36 -0.71 5.51
N GLU A 69 2.54 -0.49 6.07
CA GLU A 69 2.81 0.72 6.84
C GLU A 69 3.03 1.87 5.85
N PHE A 70 2.55 3.06 6.19
CA PHE A 70 2.50 4.20 5.30
C PHE A 70 3.33 5.37 5.84
N GLY A 71 3.80 6.20 4.89
CA GLY A 71 4.35 7.50 5.21
C GLY A 71 5.81 7.49 5.65
N ARG A 72 6.49 8.59 5.32
CA ARG A 72 7.91 8.80 5.58
C ARG A 72 8.21 8.75 7.08
N TRP A 73 7.62 9.64 7.88
CA TRP A 73 7.92 9.76 9.31
C TRP A 73 7.49 8.55 10.12
N ASN A 74 6.31 8.01 9.83
CA ASN A 74 5.88 6.76 10.45
C ASN A 74 6.85 5.61 10.12
N GLY A 75 7.40 5.60 8.91
CA GLY A 75 8.39 4.60 8.50
C GLY A 75 9.73 4.76 9.19
N GLU A 76 10.16 5.99 9.48
CA GLU A 76 11.39 6.28 10.22
C GLU A 76 11.26 5.89 11.70
N ASP A 77 10.14 6.25 12.32
CA ASP A 77 9.88 5.96 13.75
C ASP A 77 9.63 4.47 14.01
N PHE A 78 9.05 3.75 13.05
CA PHE A 78 8.66 2.34 13.16
C PHE A 78 9.23 1.47 12.03
N TYR A 79 10.52 1.62 11.74
CA TYR A 79 11.17 0.99 10.59
C TYR A 79 11.06 -0.55 10.59
N GLU A 80 11.15 -1.21 11.73
CA GLU A 80 11.02 -2.67 11.81
C GLU A 80 9.65 -3.13 11.31
N THR A 81 8.58 -2.50 11.80
CA THR A 81 7.21 -2.79 11.37
C THR A 81 7.01 -2.44 9.90
N LEU A 82 7.61 -1.33 9.43
CA LEU A 82 7.60 -0.93 8.03
C LEU A 82 8.19 -2.02 7.13
N TRP A 83 9.41 -2.45 7.42
CA TRP A 83 10.09 -3.47 6.61
C TRP A 83 9.36 -4.81 6.66
N GLN A 84 8.88 -5.21 7.84
CA GLN A 84 8.13 -6.44 8.02
C GLN A 84 6.81 -6.44 7.24
N SER A 85 6.04 -5.37 7.33
CA SER A 85 4.75 -5.27 6.64
C SER A 85 4.92 -5.05 5.14
N ASN A 86 5.82 -4.13 4.73
CA ASN A 86 5.95 -3.76 3.33
C ASN A 86 6.77 -4.79 2.54
N ALA A 87 8.05 -4.98 2.88
CA ALA A 87 8.95 -5.81 2.07
C ALA A 87 8.65 -7.30 2.25
N ILE A 88 8.60 -7.79 3.51
CA ILE A 88 8.32 -9.19 3.79
C ILE A 88 6.86 -9.52 3.50
N GLY A 89 5.92 -8.65 3.89
CA GLY A 89 4.49 -8.84 3.63
C GLY A 89 4.17 -8.96 2.14
N THR A 90 4.72 -8.09 1.31
CA THR A 90 4.58 -8.19 -0.15
C THR A 90 5.19 -9.49 -0.68
N LYS A 91 6.37 -9.88 -0.18
CA LYS A 91 6.97 -11.16 -0.59
C LYS A 91 6.10 -12.36 -0.22
N ASN A 92 5.46 -12.34 0.93
CA ASN A 92 4.55 -13.40 1.36
C ASN A 92 3.33 -13.51 0.41
N ILE A 93 2.74 -12.38 0.00
CA ILE A 93 1.63 -12.38 -0.98
C ILE A 93 2.10 -12.85 -2.35
N LEU A 94 3.29 -12.42 -2.81
CA LEU A 94 3.88 -12.89 -4.06
C LEU A 94 4.11 -14.41 -4.07
N ARG A 95 4.56 -14.99 -2.95
CA ARG A 95 4.67 -16.47 -2.83
C ARG A 95 3.33 -17.18 -3.01
N MET A 96 2.24 -16.57 -2.57
CA MET A 96 0.90 -17.12 -2.82
C MET A 96 0.48 -16.90 -4.27
N GLN A 97 0.82 -15.77 -4.88
CA GLN A 97 0.56 -15.52 -6.30
C GLN A 97 1.29 -16.50 -7.20
N GLU A 98 2.57 -16.75 -6.94
CA GLU A 98 3.39 -17.74 -7.63
C GLU A 98 2.80 -19.16 -7.54
N LYS A 99 2.15 -19.50 -6.41
CA LYS A 99 1.56 -20.81 -6.16
C LYS A 99 0.16 -20.96 -6.74
N TYR A 100 -0.69 -19.94 -6.65
CA TYR A 100 -2.12 -20.03 -6.95
C TYR A 100 -2.56 -19.29 -8.22
N GLY A 101 -1.69 -18.47 -8.83
CA GLY A 101 -1.90 -17.87 -10.15
C GLY A 101 -2.95 -16.75 -10.21
N PHE A 102 -3.30 -16.10 -9.11
CA PHE A 102 -4.25 -14.99 -9.13
C PHE A 102 -3.60 -13.71 -9.72
N ARG A 103 -4.44 -12.83 -10.28
CA ARG A 103 -4.00 -11.49 -10.67
C ARG A 103 -3.87 -10.58 -9.45
N MET A 104 -2.97 -9.62 -9.48
CA MET A 104 -2.77 -8.70 -8.36
C MET A 104 -2.77 -7.24 -8.80
N VAL A 105 -3.36 -6.38 -7.98
CA VAL A 105 -3.14 -4.93 -8.00
C VAL A 105 -2.37 -4.58 -6.73
N PHE A 106 -1.16 -4.08 -6.92
CA PHE A 106 -0.28 -3.66 -5.83
C PHE A 106 -0.26 -2.14 -5.71
N THR A 107 -0.46 -1.63 -4.49
CA THR A 107 -0.32 -0.20 -4.22
C THR A 107 1.12 0.16 -3.89
N SER A 108 1.79 0.75 -4.86
CA SER A 108 3.05 1.45 -4.71
C SER A 108 2.81 2.90 -4.28
N SER A 109 3.79 3.76 -4.42
CA SER A 109 3.75 5.16 -4.01
C SER A 109 4.50 6.04 -4.98
N SER A 110 4.09 7.31 -5.10
CA SER A 110 4.88 8.35 -5.77
C SER A 110 6.25 8.59 -5.12
N GLU A 111 6.42 8.22 -3.85
CA GLU A 111 7.70 8.32 -3.15
C GLU A 111 8.83 7.50 -3.82
N VAL A 112 8.50 6.51 -4.67
CA VAL A 112 9.52 5.77 -5.43
C VAL A 112 10.27 6.64 -6.44
N TYR A 113 9.70 7.77 -6.85
CA TYR A 113 10.37 8.75 -7.72
C TYR A 113 11.48 9.53 -7.01
N GLY A 114 11.59 9.43 -5.69
CA GLY A 114 12.75 9.87 -4.89
C GLY A 114 13.25 11.29 -5.20
N ASP A 115 14.50 11.38 -5.66
CA ASP A 115 15.18 12.63 -6.00
C ASP A 115 15.00 13.07 -7.47
N TYR A 116 14.09 12.44 -8.20
CA TYR A 116 13.81 12.80 -9.58
C TYR A 116 13.00 14.09 -9.67
N GLU A 117 13.51 15.07 -10.44
CA GLU A 117 12.90 16.41 -10.58
C GLU A 117 12.11 16.60 -11.89
N GLY A 118 12.10 15.58 -12.78
CA GLY A 118 11.39 15.65 -14.05
C GLY A 118 9.92 15.22 -13.96
N GLU A 119 9.30 15.03 -15.12
CA GLU A 119 7.95 14.50 -15.22
C GLU A 119 7.89 13.05 -14.75
N MET A 120 7.09 12.75 -13.74
CA MET A 120 6.96 11.43 -13.11
C MET A 120 6.10 10.50 -13.96
N VAL A 121 6.68 9.97 -15.02
CA VAL A 121 6.05 8.96 -15.87
C VAL A 121 6.39 7.54 -15.38
N GLU A 122 5.57 6.55 -15.74
CA GLU A 122 5.64 5.20 -15.16
C GLU A 122 6.96 4.49 -15.44
N ASP A 123 7.58 4.74 -16.58
CA ASP A 123 8.80 4.06 -17.05
C ASP A 123 10.10 4.85 -16.78
N VAL A 124 10.04 5.96 -16.07
CA VAL A 124 11.23 6.78 -15.80
C VAL A 124 12.32 6.00 -15.03
N MET A 125 11.90 5.08 -14.16
CA MET A 125 12.81 4.22 -13.38
C MET A 125 13.64 3.27 -14.26
N ASP A 126 13.19 3.00 -15.49
CA ASP A 126 13.88 2.15 -16.45
C ASP A 126 14.95 2.95 -17.25
N ARG A 127 14.88 4.27 -17.22
CA ARG A 127 15.70 5.19 -18.03
C ARG A 127 16.73 5.95 -17.22
N VAL A 128 16.43 6.24 -15.97
CA VAL A 128 17.22 7.12 -15.09
C VAL A 128 17.41 6.45 -13.74
N PRO A 129 18.66 6.41 -13.21
CA PRO A 129 18.87 5.98 -11.84
C PRO A 129 18.24 6.99 -10.88
N ILE A 130 17.37 6.51 -9.99
CA ILE A 130 16.63 7.31 -9.02
C ILE A 130 16.99 6.83 -7.62
N ARG A 131 17.29 7.77 -6.74
CA ARG A 131 17.59 7.49 -5.34
C ARG A 131 16.34 7.76 -4.49
N GLN A 132 15.81 6.72 -3.85
CA GLN A 132 14.77 6.87 -2.87
C GLN A 132 15.29 7.61 -1.63
N LEU A 133 14.45 8.48 -1.04
CA LEU A 133 14.89 9.43 -0.02
C LEU A 133 14.58 9.01 1.42
N ASN A 134 13.86 7.91 1.62
CA ASN A 134 13.47 7.40 2.93
C ASN A 134 13.14 5.90 2.89
N ASP A 135 13.06 5.27 4.06
CA ASP A 135 12.80 3.83 4.17
C ASP A 135 11.46 3.41 3.57
N TYR A 136 10.42 4.22 3.70
CA TYR A 136 9.13 3.94 3.08
C TYR A 136 9.24 3.85 1.55
N ALA A 137 9.87 4.83 0.92
CA ALA A 137 10.13 4.84 -0.52
C ALA A 137 10.97 3.63 -0.95
N ILE A 138 12.02 3.30 -0.19
CA ILE A 138 12.88 2.14 -0.43
C ILE A 138 12.05 0.85 -0.37
N THR A 139 11.21 0.65 0.66
CA THR A 139 10.39 -0.55 0.75
C THR A 139 9.39 -0.67 -0.40
N LYS A 140 8.79 0.43 -0.85
CA LYS A 140 7.88 0.42 -2.01
C LYS A 140 8.63 0.08 -3.31
N TRP A 141 9.83 0.61 -3.51
CA TRP A 141 10.65 0.28 -4.68
C TRP A 141 11.15 -1.18 -4.64
N VAL A 142 11.60 -1.67 -3.49
CA VAL A 142 11.93 -3.09 -3.30
C VAL A 142 10.74 -3.98 -3.68
N ASN A 143 9.52 -3.60 -3.31
CA ASN A 143 8.32 -4.36 -3.67
C ASN A 143 8.07 -4.38 -5.18
N GLU A 144 8.26 -3.25 -5.87
CA GLU A 144 8.16 -3.22 -7.35
C GLU A 144 9.20 -4.14 -7.99
N MET A 145 10.45 -4.14 -7.50
CA MET A 145 11.49 -5.06 -7.97
C MET A 145 11.14 -6.53 -7.71
N GLN A 146 10.58 -6.86 -6.54
CA GLN A 146 10.10 -8.21 -6.25
C GLN A 146 9.00 -8.65 -7.21
N ILE A 147 8.06 -7.75 -7.54
CA ILE A 147 6.96 -7.98 -8.48
C ILE A 147 7.50 -8.21 -9.90
N MET A 148 8.41 -7.37 -10.37
CA MET A 148 9.04 -7.54 -11.69
C MET A 148 9.77 -8.87 -11.78
N ASN A 149 10.58 -9.21 -10.77
CA ASN A 149 11.27 -10.49 -10.71
C ASN A 149 10.31 -11.70 -10.70
N SER A 150 9.19 -11.59 -9.99
CA SER A 150 8.17 -12.64 -9.96
C SER A 150 7.47 -12.80 -11.32
N ALA A 151 7.18 -11.69 -12.00
CA ALA A 151 6.61 -11.72 -13.34
C ALA A 151 7.57 -12.39 -14.35
N GLU A 152 8.84 -12.03 -14.32
CA GLU A 152 9.86 -12.61 -15.21
C GLU A 152 10.06 -14.13 -14.98
N ARG A 153 10.12 -14.55 -13.72
CA ARG A 153 10.47 -15.94 -13.37
C ARG A 153 9.28 -16.88 -13.34
N PHE A 154 8.09 -16.41 -13.02
CA PHE A 154 6.92 -17.24 -12.77
C PHE A 154 5.71 -16.83 -13.62
N GLY A 155 5.81 -15.78 -14.45
CA GLY A 155 4.71 -15.30 -15.28
C GLY A 155 3.55 -14.69 -14.48
N THR A 156 3.82 -14.16 -13.28
CA THR A 156 2.75 -13.56 -12.45
C THR A 156 2.26 -12.24 -13.06
N GLU A 157 0.94 -11.99 -12.95
CA GLU A 157 0.29 -10.80 -13.49
C GLU A 157 -0.02 -9.79 -12.38
N THR A 158 0.74 -8.70 -12.33
CA THR A 158 0.55 -7.63 -11.33
C THR A 158 0.54 -6.25 -11.95
N VAL A 159 -0.50 -5.46 -11.67
CA VAL A 159 -0.53 -4.03 -11.93
C VAL A 159 0.04 -3.30 -10.70
N ARG A 160 1.05 -2.46 -10.91
CA ARG A 160 1.65 -1.60 -9.89
C ARG A 160 1.02 -0.21 -10.00
N VAL A 161 0.35 0.25 -8.96
CA VAL A 161 -0.31 1.57 -8.92
C VAL A 161 0.47 2.48 -7.98
N ARG A 162 1.14 3.48 -8.50
CA ARG A 162 1.87 4.49 -7.71
C ARG A 162 0.88 5.57 -7.29
N LEU A 163 0.41 5.47 -6.04
CA LEU A 163 -0.50 6.46 -5.47
C LEU A 163 0.28 7.72 -5.09
N PHE A 164 -0.25 8.86 -5.48
CA PHE A 164 0.13 10.17 -4.98
C PHE A 164 -0.62 10.46 -3.68
N ASN A 165 -0.83 11.73 -3.32
CA ASN A 165 -1.56 12.07 -2.11
C ASN A 165 -3.02 11.60 -2.18
N THR A 166 -3.33 10.55 -1.44
CA THR A 166 -4.71 10.06 -1.29
C THR A 166 -5.36 10.70 -0.07
N TYR A 167 -6.61 11.10 -0.21
CA TYR A 167 -7.41 11.64 0.88
C TYR A 167 -8.88 11.29 0.66
N GLY A 168 -9.68 11.32 1.73
CA GLY A 168 -11.11 11.12 1.60
C GLY A 168 -11.78 10.55 2.87
N PRO A 169 -13.10 10.25 2.77
CA PRO A 169 -13.86 9.72 3.88
C PRO A 169 -13.27 8.42 4.44
N GLY A 170 -13.08 8.36 5.76
CA GLY A 170 -12.48 7.22 6.45
C GLY A 170 -10.98 7.40 6.74
N GLU A 171 -10.38 8.51 6.33
CA GLU A 171 -9.06 8.89 6.80
C GLU A 171 -9.18 9.64 8.13
N TYR A 172 -8.65 9.06 9.19
CA TYR A 172 -8.63 9.66 10.52
C TYR A 172 -7.33 10.43 10.75
N TYR A 173 -7.42 11.54 11.47
CA TYR A 173 -6.27 12.35 11.82
C TYR A 173 -5.22 11.56 12.62
N SER A 174 -3.96 11.73 12.24
CA SER A 174 -2.77 11.49 13.05
C SER A 174 -1.65 12.38 12.55
N GLU A 175 -0.59 12.53 13.33
CA GLU A 175 0.60 13.31 12.95
C GLU A 175 1.32 12.75 11.71
N TYR A 176 1.12 11.46 11.41
CA TYR A 176 1.72 10.76 10.26
C TYR A 176 0.87 10.84 8.98
N ARG A 177 -0.33 11.42 9.05
CA ARG A 177 -1.22 11.52 7.88
C ARG A 177 -0.78 12.59 6.89
N SER A 178 -1.34 12.51 5.68
CA SER A 178 -1.07 13.46 4.61
C SER A 178 -1.41 14.91 5.02
N VAL A 179 -0.76 15.85 4.37
CA VAL A 179 -0.96 17.28 4.62
C VAL A 179 -2.44 17.69 4.51
N ILE A 180 -3.19 17.13 3.56
CA ILE A 180 -4.60 17.46 3.35
C ILE A 180 -5.44 17.07 4.57
N CYS A 181 -5.31 15.84 5.07
CA CYS A 181 -6.02 15.39 6.26
C CYS A 181 -5.68 16.23 7.50
N ARG A 182 -4.39 16.51 7.69
CA ARG A 182 -3.90 17.34 8.82
C ARG A 182 -4.43 18.76 8.76
N PHE A 183 -4.40 19.40 7.60
CA PHE A 183 -4.89 20.78 7.44
C PHE A 183 -6.40 20.87 7.66
N ILE A 184 -7.17 19.92 7.13
CA ILE A 184 -8.62 19.86 7.40
C ILE A 184 -8.90 19.69 8.89
N TYR A 185 -8.21 18.79 9.56
CA TYR A 185 -8.38 18.58 11.00
C TYR A 185 -8.05 19.83 11.80
N HIS A 186 -6.89 20.47 11.53
CA HIS A 186 -6.49 21.70 12.22
C HIS A 186 -7.48 22.84 11.98
N ALA A 187 -7.95 23.02 10.74
CA ALA A 187 -8.94 24.04 10.40
C ALA A 187 -10.29 23.82 11.12
N LEU A 188 -10.75 22.57 11.21
CA LEU A 188 -12.01 22.23 11.88
C LEU A 188 -11.96 22.39 13.42
N HIS A 189 -10.76 22.41 14.00
CA HIS A 189 -10.56 22.53 15.45
C HIS A 189 -9.91 23.85 15.87
N ASP A 190 -9.83 24.83 14.97
CA ASP A 190 -9.17 26.13 15.19
C ASP A 190 -7.72 25.99 15.73
N LEU A 191 -7.01 24.98 15.26
CA LEU A 191 -5.62 24.72 15.63
C LEU A 191 -4.66 25.36 14.63
N PRO A 192 -3.50 25.89 15.10
CA PRO A 192 -2.47 26.40 14.20
C PRO A 192 -1.85 25.27 13.38
N TYR A 193 -1.47 25.54 12.14
CA TYR A 193 -0.69 24.65 11.31
C TYR A 193 0.55 25.37 10.76
N THR A 194 1.62 24.59 10.59
CA THR A 194 2.88 25.12 10.07
C THR A 194 2.99 24.83 8.58
N VAL A 195 3.29 25.87 7.82
CA VAL A 195 3.64 25.78 6.40
C VAL A 195 5.15 25.99 6.27
N TYR A 196 5.83 25.00 5.69
CA TYR A 196 7.26 25.11 5.41
C TYR A 196 7.44 25.68 4.01
N LEU A 197 8.05 26.87 3.93
CA LEU A 197 8.40 27.52 2.67
C LEU A 197 9.89 27.28 2.41
N ASP A 198 10.23 26.11 1.93
CA ASP A 198 11.60 25.84 1.47
C ASP A 198 11.62 25.86 -0.07
N HIS A 199 12.21 26.92 -0.61
CA HIS A 199 12.33 27.10 -2.07
C HIS A 199 13.37 26.17 -2.73
N HIS A 200 14.11 25.37 -1.95
CA HIS A 200 15.17 24.51 -2.43
C HIS A 200 14.93 23.03 -2.20
N ARG A 201 13.84 22.66 -1.56
CA ARG A 201 13.39 21.27 -1.46
C ARG A 201 11.91 21.21 -1.79
N SER A 202 11.59 20.78 -2.99
CA SER A 202 10.27 20.28 -3.28
C SER A 202 10.07 19.00 -2.43
N SER A 203 9.89 19.17 -1.13
CA SER A 203 9.41 18.10 -0.30
C SER A 203 7.95 17.92 -0.65
N THR A 204 7.66 16.90 -1.41
CA THR A 204 6.34 16.34 -1.54
C THR A 204 5.86 15.98 -0.13
N TYR A 205 5.07 16.86 0.47
CA TYR A 205 4.34 16.61 1.70
C TYR A 205 2.96 16.05 1.38
#